data_8d6d72d7029135006ae8c67479f7462a
#
_entry.id   8d6d72d7029135006ae8c67479f7462a
#
_cell.length_a   1.000
_cell.length_b   1.000
_cell.length_c   1.000
_cell.angle_alpha   90.00
_cell.angle_beta   90.00
_cell.angle_gamma   90.00
#
_symmetry.space_group_name_H-M   'P 1'
#
loop_
_entity.id
_entity.type
_entity.pdbx_description
1 polymer ?
#
loop_
_entity_poly.entity_id
_entity_poly.type
_entity_poly.pdbx_seq_one_letter_code
_entity_poly.pdbx_strand_id
1 'polypeptide(L)'
;IQKRLPEIEAVAKEKMQQKGYSYDADATLSSCYFPVKTYGDMIFPAGEYEALKVNLGKSAGKNWWCVMYPTLCFVDSTYQIVPGESKEKLKKCLTEEEYNSLLDGENGIETSSLFIEWIRNILFS
;
A
#
# COMPACT_ATOMS: atom_id res chain seq x y z
N ILE A 1 1.87 12.85 -5.82
CA ILE A 1 2.93 12.20 -5.01
C ILE A 1 4.31 12.47 -5.61
N GLN A 2 4.51 12.25 -6.90
CA GLN A 2 5.82 12.42 -7.52
C GLN A 2 6.44 13.81 -7.28
N LYS A 3 5.66 14.88 -7.31
CA LYS A 3 6.12 16.24 -7.03
C LYS A 3 6.48 16.49 -5.56
N ARG A 4 6.05 15.60 -4.67
CA ARG A 4 6.25 15.70 -3.22
C ARG A 4 7.30 14.73 -2.67
N LEU A 5 7.99 13.99 -3.53
CA LEU A 5 9.03 13.07 -3.08
C LEU A 5 10.11 13.75 -2.21
N PRO A 6 10.62 14.95 -2.55
CA PRO A 6 11.57 15.64 -1.70
C PRO A 6 11.03 15.99 -0.30
N GLU A 7 9.74 16.35 -0.22
CA GLU A 7 9.09 16.61 1.08
C GLU A 7 8.98 15.34 1.92
N ILE A 8 8.64 14.22 1.29
CA ILE A 8 8.54 12.91 1.95
C ILE A 8 9.90 12.48 2.49
N GLU A 9 10.96 12.63 1.71
CA GLU A 9 12.32 12.35 2.16
C GLU A 9 12.73 13.21 3.36
N ALA A 10 12.42 14.51 3.31
CA ALA A 10 12.73 15.44 4.39
C ALA A 10 12.01 15.04 5.69
N VAL A 11 10.74 14.70 5.61
CA VAL A 11 9.96 14.23 6.77
C VAL A 11 10.51 12.92 7.31
N ALA A 12 10.88 11.97 6.45
CA ALA A 12 11.48 10.70 6.86
C ALA A 12 12.81 10.91 7.59
N LYS A 13 13.68 11.76 7.06
CA LYS A 13 14.96 12.13 7.70
C LYS A 13 14.76 12.78 9.06
N GLU A 14 13.82 13.72 9.16
CA GLU A 14 13.49 14.39 10.40
C GLU A 14 13.00 13.40 11.46
N LYS A 15 12.09 12.51 11.09
CA LYS A 15 11.55 11.49 12.00
C LYS A 15 12.63 10.53 12.48
N MET A 16 13.56 10.14 11.62
CA MET A 16 14.69 9.30 12.02
C MET A 16 15.61 10.02 13.00
N GLN A 17 15.93 11.29 12.76
CA GLN A 17 16.76 12.10 13.66
C GLN A 17 16.10 12.26 15.03
N GLN A 18 14.78 12.49 15.09
CA GLN A 18 14.03 12.57 16.34
C GLN A 18 14.10 11.27 17.16
N LYS A 19 14.26 10.13 16.49
CA LYS A 19 14.40 8.81 17.12
C LYS A 19 15.86 8.41 17.41
N GLY A 20 16.82 9.28 17.13
CA GLY A 20 18.23 9.04 17.39
C GLY A 20 18.96 8.26 16.29
N TYR A 21 18.39 8.13 15.11
CA TYR A 21 19.03 7.48 13.96
C TYR A 21 19.64 8.51 13.01
N SER A 22 20.84 8.22 12.52
CA SER A 22 21.56 9.05 11.54
C SER A 22 21.50 8.53 10.12
N TYR A 23 20.55 7.66 9.81
CA TYR A 23 20.39 7.10 8.48
C TYR A 23 19.83 8.11 7.49
N ASP A 24 20.19 7.95 6.23
CA ASP A 24 19.60 8.69 5.13
C ASP A 24 18.26 8.08 4.69
N ALA A 25 17.42 8.84 4.04
CA ALA A 25 16.14 8.39 3.49
C ALA A 25 16.06 8.77 2.01
N ASP A 26 15.55 7.86 1.23
CA ASP A 26 15.32 8.01 -0.20
C ASP A 26 13.89 7.59 -0.53
N ALA A 27 13.17 8.43 -1.27
CA ALA A 27 11.80 8.18 -1.67
C ALA A 27 11.68 8.10 -3.19
N THR A 28 11.12 7.02 -3.68
CA THR A 28 10.92 6.79 -5.11
C THR A 28 9.51 6.27 -5.40
N LEU A 29 9.02 6.54 -6.60
CA LEU A 29 7.85 5.88 -7.16
C LEU A 29 8.34 4.84 -8.16
N SER A 30 8.06 3.58 -7.90
CA SER A 30 8.51 2.49 -8.75
C SER A 30 7.61 1.27 -8.63
N SER A 31 7.71 0.38 -9.60
CA SER A 31 7.08 -0.93 -9.50
C SER A 31 7.81 -1.76 -8.43
N CYS A 32 7.06 -2.25 -7.46
CA CYS A 32 7.57 -3.07 -6.37
C CYS A 32 6.74 -4.34 -6.23
N TYR A 33 7.39 -5.46 -5.96
CA TYR A 33 6.70 -6.70 -5.63
C TYR A 33 6.14 -6.63 -4.20
N PHE A 34 4.83 -6.84 -4.09
CA PHE A 34 4.15 -6.93 -2.80
C PHE A 34 3.76 -8.39 -2.54
N PRO A 35 4.01 -8.89 -1.34
CA PRO A 35 3.46 -10.17 -0.92
C PRO A 35 1.95 -10.06 -0.71
N VAL A 36 1.27 -11.21 -0.58
CA VAL A 36 -0.14 -11.23 -0.19
C VAL A 36 -0.31 -10.49 1.14
N LYS A 37 -1.26 -9.57 1.18
CA LYS A 37 -1.60 -8.81 2.39
C LYS A 37 -3.06 -8.96 2.73
N THR A 38 -3.30 -9.27 4.00
CA THR A 38 -4.64 -9.39 4.57
C THR A 38 -4.92 -8.20 5.47
N TYR A 39 -6.02 -7.52 5.22
CA TYR A 39 -6.54 -6.43 6.05
C TYR A 39 -7.96 -6.79 6.46
N GLY A 40 -8.15 -7.23 7.72
CA GLY A 40 -9.45 -7.69 8.18
C GLY A 40 -9.99 -8.83 7.31
N ASP A 41 -11.13 -8.62 6.70
CA ASP A 41 -11.82 -9.57 5.80
C ASP A 41 -11.41 -9.43 4.32
N MET A 42 -10.43 -8.58 4.00
CA MET A 42 -9.97 -8.34 2.64
C MET A 42 -8.57 -8.89 2.41
N ILE A 43 -8.34 -9.52 1.27
CA ILE A 43 -7.05 -10.08 0.86
C ILE A 43 -6.61 -9.42 -0.44
N PHE A 44 -5.47 -8.73 -0.39
CA PHE A 44 -4.81 -8.16 -1.56
C PHE A 44 -3.81 -9.17 -2.12
N PRO A 45 -3.92 -9.55 -3.40
CA PRO A 45 -3.06 -10.57 -3.98
C PRO A 45 -1.60 -10.12 -4.06
N ALA A 46 -0.70 -11.08 -4.04
CA ALA A 46 0.72 -10.84 -4.34
C ALA A 46 0.89 -10.40 -5.80
N GLY A 47 1.83 -9.53 -6.05
CA GLY A 47 2.12 -9.05 -7.39
C GLY A 47 2.97 -7.80 -7.40
N GLU A 48 3.23 -7.28 -8.59
CA GLU A 48 3.91 -6.02 -8.78
C GLU A 48 2.91 -4.86 -8.83
N TYR A 49 3.14 -3.88 -7.96
CA TYR A 49 2.34 -2.66 -7.88
C TYR A 49 3.26 -1.45 -8.00
N GLU A 50 2.77 -0.42 -8.67
CA GLU A 50 3.45 0.87 -8.61
C GLU A 50 3.21 1.48 -7.21
N ALA A 51 4.29 1.76 -6.51
CA ALA A 51 4.24 2.15 -5.10
C ALA A 51 5.22 3.25 -4.75
N LEU A 52 4.87 4.00 -3.72
CA LEU A 52 5.82 4.86 -3.03
C LEU A 52 6.72 3.97 -2.18
N LYS A 53 8.01 3.97 -2.49
CA LYS A 53 9.04 3.26 -1.76
C LYS A 53 9.92 4.24 -1.02
N VAL A 54 9.96 4.13 0.29
CA VAL A 54 10.87 4.91 1.14
C VAL A 54 11.91 3.97 1.72
N ASN A 55 13.14 4.14 1.29
CA ASN A 55 14.29 3.39 1.78
C ASN A 55 14.93 4.14 2.94
N LEU A 56 15.18 3.45 4.04
CA LEU A 56 15.83 3.98 5.21
C LEU A 56 17.20 3.34 5.38
N GLY A 57 18.26 4.15 5.26
CA GLY A 57 19.63 3.67 5.35
C GLY A 57 19.93 2.60 4.30
N LYS A 58 20.46 1.47 4.74
CA LYS A 58 20.82 0.33 3.87
C LYS A 58 19.62 -0.52 3.44
N SER A 59 18.42 -0.22 3.91
CA SER A 59 17.20 -0.99 3.62
C SER A 59 17.33 -2.48 3.96
N ALA A 60 18.12 -2.83 4.96
CA ALA A 60 18.41 -4.21 5.35
C ALA A 60 17.46 -4.77 6.42
N GLY A 61 16.51 -3.97 6.89
CA GLY A 61 15.54 -4.34 7.91
C GLY A 61 14.31 -5.04 7.34
N LYS A 62 13.29 -5.16 8.19
CA LYS A 62 11.99 -5.68 7.79
C LYS A 62 11.21 -4.62 7.01
N ASN A 63 10.66 -5.02 5.87
CA ASN A 63 9.80 -4.16 5.08
C ASN A 63 8.42 -4.01 5.72
N TRP A 64 7.89 -2.81 5.62
CA TRP A 64 6.50 -2.52 5.98
C TRP A 64 5.71 -2.19 4.73
N TRP A 65 4.59 -2.86 4.56
CA TRP A 65 3.75 -2.79 3.38
C TRP A 65 2.37 -2.27 3.76
N CYS A 66 1.84 -1.34 2.98
CA CYS A 66 0.57 -0.73 3.30
C CYS A 66 -0.16 -0.23 2.05
N VAL A 67 -1.49 -0.28 2.12
CA VAL A 67 -2.36 0.46 1.20
C VAL A 67 -2.65 1.83 1.82
N MET A 68 -2.30 2.89 1.11
CA MET A 68 -2.48 4.26 1.60
C MET A 68 -3.88 4.83 1.37
N TYR A 69 -4.55 4.39 0.32
CA TYR A 69 -5.88 4.89 -0.02
C TYR A 69 -6.77 3.77 -0.58
N PRO A 70 -7.90 3.45 0.07
CA PRO A 70 -8.25 3.91 1.43
C PRO A 70 -7.19 3.53 2.45
N THR A 71 -7.10 4.27 3.56
CA THR A 71 -6.06 4.05 4.56
C THR A 71 -6.29 2.73 5.29
N LEU A 72 -5.60 1.70 4.87
CA LEU A 72 -5.64 0.37 5.51
C LEU A 72 -4.41 0.09 6.38
N CYS A 73 -3.50 1.06 6.47
CA CYS A 73 -2.25 0.93 7.22
C CYS A 73 -2.45 0.63 8.72
N PHE A 74 -3.58 1.04 9.26
CA PHE A 74 -3.91 0.89 10.68
C PHE A 74 -5.01 -0.15 10.93
N VAL A 75 -5.43 -0.87 9.88
CA VAL A 75 -6.31 -2.03 10.04
C VAL A 75 -5.44 -3.19 10.49
N ASP A 76 -5.36 -3.37 11.77
CA ASP A 76 -4.60 -4.46 12.38
C ASP A 76 -5.27 -5.82 12.12
N SER A 77 -4.49 -6.87 12.15
CA SER A 77 -4.96 -8.26 12.10
C SER A 77 -5.96 -8.62 13.22
N THR A 78 -6.03 -7.78 14.25
CA THR A 78 -7.05 -7.88 15.31
C THR A 78 -8.44 -7.42 14.87
N TYR A 79 -8.53 -6.56 13.85
CA TYR A 79 -9.81 -6.19 13.26
C TYR A 79 -10.25 -7.27 12.28
N GLN A 80 -11.36 -7.90 12.56
CA GLN A 80 -11.90 -8.94 11.69
C GLN A 80 -12.56 -8.40 10.41
N ILE A 81 -12.86 -7.11 10.38
CA ILE A 81 -13.63 -6.49 9.30
C ILE A 81 -13.02 -5.12 8.97
N VAL A 82 -12.81 -4.86 7.69
CA VAL A 82 -12.40 -3.53 7.20
C VAL A 82 -13.53 -2.53 7.47
N PRO A 83 -13.24 -1.32 7.97
CA PRO A 83 -14.26 -0.31 8.23
C PRO A 83 -15.15 -0.03 7.01
N GLY A 84 -16.44 0.18 7.24
CA GLY A 84 -17.43 0.39 6.18
C GLY A 84 -17.12 1.58 5.28
N GLU A 85 -16.58 2.66 5.83
CA GLU A 85 -16.14 3.83 5.05
C GLU A 85 -15.05 3.48 4.05
N SER A 86 -14.08 2.67 4.45
CA SER A 86 -13.01 2.20 3.56
C SER A 86 -13.56 1.26 2.49
N LYS A 87 -14.50 0.40 2.84
CA LYS A 87 -15.20 -0.47 1.87
C LYS A 87 -15.98 0.33 0.83
N GLU A 88 -16.67 1.40 1.24
CA GLU A 88 -17.39 2.28 0.30
C GLU A 88 -16.45 2.98 -0.67
N LYS A 89 -15.30 3.44 -0.21
CA LYS A 89 -14.27 4.04 -1.07
C LYS A 89 -13.75 3.03 -2.09
N LEU A 90 -13.51 1.79 -1.67
CA LEU A 90 -13.11 0.71 -2.56
C LEU A 90 -14.19 0.37 -3.59
N LYS A 91 -15.45 0.29 -3.19
CA LYS A 91 -16.59 0.05 -4.11
C LYS A 91 -16.74 1.11 -5.18
N LYS A 92 -16.44 2.37 -4.87
CA LYS A 92 -16.50 3.46 -5.86
C LYS A 92 -15.41 3.38 -6.92
N CYS A 93 -14.32 2.72 -6.60
CA CYS A 93 -13.12 2.66 -7.43
C CYS A 93 -12.97 1.34 -8.17
N LEU A 94 -13.61 0.28 -7.67
CA LEU A 94 -13.53 -1.09 -8.20
C LEU A 94 -14.83 -1.47 -8.90
N THR A 95 -14.73 -2.41 -9.84
CA THR A 95 -15.90 -3.14 -10.31
C THR A 95 -16.41 -4.06 -9.20
N GLU A 96 -17.67 -4.48 -9.31
CA GLU A 96 -18.27 -5.38 -8.32
C GLU A 96 -17.52 -6.71 -8.24
N GLU A 97 -17.04 -7.22 -9.37
CA GLU A 97 -16.25 -8.46 -9.43
C GLU A 97 -14.89 -8.31 -8.73
N GLU A 98 -14.19 -7.21 -8.99
CA GLU A 98 -12.91 -6.91 -8.34
C GLU A 98 -13.07 -6.75 -6.82
N TYR A 99 -14.11 -6.06 -6.38
CA TYR A 99 -14.41 -5.89 -4.96
C TYR A 99 -14.70 -7.23 -4.28
N ASN A 100 -15.53 -8.07 -4.91
CA ASN A 100 -15.85 -9.38 -4.36
C ASN A 100 -14.63 -10.30 -4.29
N SER A 101 -13.72 -10.21 -5.26
CA SER A 101 -12.47 -10.99 -5.24
C SER A 101 -11.57 -10.65 -4.04
N LEU A 102 -11.60 -9.42 -3.54
CA LEU A 102 -10.88 -9.06 -2.31
C LEU A 102 -11.47 -9.71 -1.06
N LEU A 103 -12.78 -9.95 -1.05
CA LEU A 103 -13.46 -10.59 0.07
C LEU A 103 -13.31 -12.11 0.06
N ASP A 104 -13.33 -12.72 -1.11
CA ASP A 104 -13.32 -14.18 -1.25
C ASP A 104 -11.92 -14.82 -1.14
N GLY A 105 -10.88 -14.06 -1.38
CA GLY A 105 -9.49 -14.51 -1.22
C GLY A 105 -9.01 -15.63 -2.15
N GLU A 106 -9.93 -16.34 -2.80
CA GLU A 106 -9.62 -17.49 -3.64
C GLU A 106 -9.27 -17.14 -5.09
N ASN A 107 -9.80 -16.04 -5.60
CA ASN A 107 -9.63 -15.62 -7.00
C ASN A 107 -8.56 -14.55 -7.22
N GLY A 108 -7.83 -14.18 -6.18
CA GLY A 108 -6.85 -13.09 -6.25
C GLY A 108 -5.63 -13.34 -7.13
N ILE A 109 -5.48 -14.55 -7.66
CA ILE A 109 -4.30 -14.94 -8.46
C ILE A 109 -4.47 -14.60 -9.95
N GLU A 110 -5.69 -14.48 -10.44
CA GLU A 110 -5.98 -14.22 -11.85
C GLU A 110 -6.34 -12.77 -12.18
N THR A 111 -6.52 -11.92 -11.20
CA THR A 111 -6.79 -10.49 -11.40
C THR A 111 -5.51 -9.70 -11.68
N SER A 112 -4.89 -10.05 -12.66
CA SER A 112 -3.64 -9.69 -13.21
C SER A 112 -3.40 -8.18 -13.47
N SER A 113 -3.57 -7.74 -14.68
CA SER A 113 -3.12 -6.42 -15.13
C SER A 113 -4.10 -5.28 -14.80
N LEU A 114 -5.40 -5.54 -14.82
CA LEU A 114 -6.44 -4.53 -14.59
C LEU A 114 -6.47 -4.06 -13.13
N PHE A 115 -6.25 -4.97 -12.19
CA PHE A 115 -6.17 -4.64 -10.77
C PHE A 115 -4.94 -3.78 -10.45
N ILE A 116 -3.83 -4.10 -11.08
CA ILE A 116 -2.58 -3.32 -10.96
C ILE A 116 -2.74 -1.93 -11.58
N GLU A 117 -3.34 -1.84 -12.76
CA GLU A 117 -3.65 -0.55 -13.38
C GLU A 117 -4.59 0.30 -12.53
N TRP A 118 -5.57 -0.33 -11.94
CA TRP A 118 -6.51 0.35 -11.08
C TRP A 118 -5.85 0.90 -9.80
N ILE A 119 -5.06 0.11 -9.09
CA ILE A 119 -4.30 0.59 -7.92
C ILE A 119 -3.38 1.73 -8.33
N ARG A 120 -2.75 1.64 -9.49
CA ARG A 120 -1.94 2.73 -10.04
C ARG A 120 -2.76 4.01 -10.20
N ASN A 121 -3.95 3.93 -10.78
CA ASN A 121 -4.80 5.09 -11.00
C ASN A 121 -5.29 5.74 -9.70
N ILE A 122 -5.53 4.97 -8.65
CA ILE A 122 -5.93 5.49 -7.34
C ILE A 122 -4.78 6.15 -6.62
N LEU A 123 -3.62 5.52 -6.61
CA LEU A 123 -2.45 6.02 -5.88
C LEU A 123 -1.82 7.24 -6.55
N PHE A 124 -2.05 7.43 -7.84
CA PHE A 124 -1.35 8.43 -8.65
C PHE A 124 -2.26 9.45 -9.33
N SER A 125 -3.55 9.33 -9.14
CA SER A 125 -4.49 10.34 -9.63
C SER A 125 -4.55 11.58 -8.75
#